data_c73b1f1a113523bd66f11a0fc19094ef
#
_entry.id   c73b1f1a113523bd66f11a0fc19094ef
#
_cell.length_a   1.000
_cell.length_b   1.000
_cell.length_c   1.000
_cell.angle_alpha   90.00
_cell.angle_beta   90.00
_cell.angle_gamma   90.00
#
_symmetry.space_group_name_H-M   'P 1'
#
loop_
_entity.id
_entity.type
_entity.pdbx_description
1 polymer ?
#
loop_
_entity_poly.entity_id
_entity_poly.type
_entity_poly.pdbx_seq_one_letter_code
_entity_poly.pdbx_strand_id
1 'polypeptide(L)'
;MLARNNVKDSSWLQKEGHDIKLINLAGLGDGNKSSGCGKFMDWLRELLILPSGNLNNNIFGTTMYLIPFHPREFGCAYLPTASAVSPALEDKNITEKTGCGADEQVKLFIQMTQLAGHPVIYDILPQTGRFSKIVLTNPDCARWFDTNALISELTKHVDEAAAKLKDKYSKDDLDIVSGIYKKAVKGESYGDLTEHYQTIFNEIDELLKAVSYTHLRAHETSLHL
;
A
#
# COMPACT_ATOMS: atom_id res chain seq x y z
N MET A 1 37.99 4.48 -8.38
CA MET A 1 37.76 3.13 -8.91
C MET A 1 36.40 2.68 -8.43
N LEU A 2 35.40 2.65 -9.28
CA LEU A 2 34.04 2.21 -8.88
C LEU A 2 34.14 0.70 -8.59
N ALA A 3 33.74 0.30 -7.37
CA ALA A 3 33.68 -1.10 -7.03
C ALA A 3 32.63 -1.77 -7.92
N ARG A 4 32.98 -2.74 -8.69
CA ARG A 4 32.06 -3.59 -9.43
C ARG A 4 31.44 -4.58 -8.44
N ASN A 5 30.30 -4.26 -7.88
CA ASN A 5 29.49 -5.29 -7.26
C ASN A 5 28.94 -6.21 -8.33
N ASN A 6 29.44 -7.45 -8.32
CA ASN A 6 28.93 -8.47 -9.20
C ASN A 6 27.60 -9.00 -8.63
N VAL A 7 26.51 -8.33 -8.99
CA VAL A 7 25.13 -8.66 -8.52
C VAL A 7 24.72 -10.10 -8.89
N LYS A 8 25.51 -10.78 -9.74
CA LYS A 8 25.30 -12.19 -10.07
C LYS A 8 25.75 -13.15 -8.96
N ASP A 9 26.57 -12.66 -8.03
CA ASP A 9 27.01 -13.43 -6.87
C ASP A 9 26.12 -13.11 -5.67
N SER A 10 25.37 -14.09 -5.18
CA SER A 10 24.49 -13.96 -4.01
C SER A 10 25.25 -13.66 -2.70
N SER A 11 26.59 -13.72 -2.71
CA SER A 11 27.40 -13.39 -1.54
C SER A 11 27.29 -11.93 -1.07
N TRP A 12 26.77 -11.03 -1.91
CA TRP A 12 26.49 -9.65 -1.51
C TRP A 12 25.49 -9.55 -0.36
N LEU A 13 24.48 -10.45 -0.31
CA LEU A 13 23.50 -10.52 0.78
C LEU A 13 24.17 -10.77 2.14
N GLN A 14 25.23 -11.59 2.14
CA GLN A 14 25.97 -11.90 3.37
C GLN A 14 26.92 -10.78 3.79
N LYS A 15 27.46 -10.04 2.84
CA LYS A 15 28.49 -9.02 3.09
C LYS A 15 27.91 -7.63 3.32
N GLU A 16 26.82 -7.28 2.64
CA GLU A 16 26.31 -5.92 2.52
C GLU A 16 24.84 -5.79 2.94
N GLY A 17 24.15 -6.90 3.18
CA GLY A 17 22.74 -6.91 3.57
C GLY A 17 22.45 -6.47 5.01
N HIS A 18 23.49 -6.11 5.78
CA HIS A 18 23.33 -5.74 7.19
C HIS A 18 22.98 -4.26 7.42
N ASP A 19 23.27 -3.41 6.45
CA ASP A 19 22.95 -1.99 6.51
C ASP A 19 22.01 -1.65 5.35
N ILE A 20 20.74 -1.40 5.67
CA ILE A 20 19.68 -1.08 4.71
C ILE A 20 19.21 0.34 4.91
N LYS A 21 19.31 1.16 3.87
CA LYS A 21 18.77 2.50 3.85
C LYS A 21 17.46 2.54 3.06
N LEU A 22 16.36 2.76 3.77
CA LEU A 22 15.04 2.91 3.16
C LEU A 22 14.92 4.29 2.50
N ILE A 23 14.51 4.31 1.24
CA ILE A 23 14.34 5.50 0.43
C ILE A 23 12.90 5.62 -0.03
N ASN A 24 12.22 6.66 0.44
CA ASN A 24 10.92 7.08 -0.06
C ASN A 24 11.10 8.19 -1.10
N LEU A 25 11.24 7.81 -2.36
CA LEU A 25 11.44 8.76 -3.46
C LEU A 25 10.36 9.84 -3.52
N ALA A 26 9.11 9.49 -3.25
CA ALA A 26 7.99 10.42 -3.33
C ALA A 26 7.76 11.23 -2.04
N GLY A 27 8.33 10.78 -0.92
CA GLY A 27 8.12 11.40 0.41
C GLY A 27 9.05 12.55 0.72
N LEU A 28 10.06 12.80 -0.12
CA LEU A 28 11.09 13.82 0.12
C LEU A 28 10.91 15.10 -0.71
N GLY A 29 9.80 15.22 -1.38
CA GLY A 29 9.38 16.51 -1.86
C GLY A 29 8.93 17.35 -0.66
N ASP A 30 9.59 18.50 -0.42
CA ASP A 30 9.24 19.44 0.64
C ASP A 30 7.91 20.20 0.37
N GLY A 31 7.14 19.81 -0.63
CA GLY A 31 5.95 20.51 -1.08
C GLY A 31 6.26 21.83 -1.80
N ASN A 32 7.51 22.24 -1.85
CA ASN A 32 7.96 23.43 -2.52
C ASN A 32 8.44 23.07 -3.93
N LYS A 33 7.74 23.53 -4.96
CA LYS A 33 8.02 23.21 -6.37
C LYS A 33 9.44 23.54 -6.84
N SER A 34 10.23 24.24 -6.04
CA SER A 34 11.58 24.67 -6.37
C SER A 34 12.71 23.79 -5.84
N SER A 35 12.47 22.90 -4.87
CA SER A 35 13.57 22.16 -4.24
C SER A 35 13.94 20.85 -4.94
N GLY A 36 13.15 20.36 -5.87
CA GLY A 36 13.51 19.26 -6.77
C GLY A 36 13.80 17.91 -6.11
N CYS A 37 13.77 17.82 -4.79
CA CYS A 37 14.02 16.59 -4.06
C CYS A 37 12.81 15.65 -4.20
N GLY A 38 13.01 14.48 -4.80
CA GLY A 38 11.95 13.52 -5.10
C GLY A 38 12.05 12.93 -6.50
N LYS A 39 12.91 13.47 -7.35
CA LYS A 39 13.24 12.89 -8.65
C LYS A 39 14.36 11.87 -8.52
N PHE A 40 14.36 10.84 -9.37
CA PHE A 40 15.43 9.84 -9.34
C PHE A 40 16.83 10.44 -9.44
N MET A 41 17.00 11.44 -10.31
CA MET A 41 18.32 12.05 -10.54
C MET A 41 18.75 12.97 -9.40
N ASP A 42 17.83 13.67 -8.74
CA ASP A 42 18.14 14.46 -7.55
C ASP A 42 18.62 13.56 -6.41
N TRP A 43 17.92 12.43 -6.21
CA TRP A 43 18.32 11.43 -5.25
C TRP A 43 19.68 10.83 -5.55
N LEU A 44 19.95 10.52 -6.80
CA LEU A 44 21.25 10.00 -7.22
C LEU A 44 22.35 10.99 -6.85
N ARG A 45 22.13 12.26 -7.10
CA ARG A 45 23.09 13.32 -6.73
C ARG A 45 23.29 13.39 -5.22
N GLU A 46 22.20 13.46 -4.44
CA GLU A 46 22.29 13.60 -2.98
C GLU A 46 22.91 12.37 -2.29
N LEU A 47 22.72 11.19 -2.87
CA LEU A 47 23.30 9.95 -2.33
C LEU A 47 24.78 9.80 -2.69
N LEU A 48 25.16 10.13 -3.92
CA LEU A 48 26.49 9.80 -4.43
C LEU A 48 27.48 10.97 -4.39
N ILE A 49 26.99 12.21 -4.32
CA ILE A 49 27.84 13.39 -4.43
C ILE A 49 27.69 14.24 -3.18
N LEU A 50 28.82 14.51 -2.50
CA LEU A 50 28.86 15.45 -1.39
C LEU A 50 28.69 16.90 -1.90
N PRO A 51 28.30 17.86 -1.03
CA PRO A 51 28.25 19.28 -1.39
C PRO A 51 29.56 19.83 -1.92
N SER A 52 30.70 19.20 -1.56
CA SER A 52 32.04 19.51 -2.10
C SER A 52 32.27 19.07 -3.55
N GLY A 53 31.32 18.35 -4.16
CA GLY A 53 31.46 17.73 -5.48
C GLY A 53 32.22 16.40 -5.51
N ASN A 54 32.69 15.92 -4.36
CA ASN A 54 33.34 14.62 -4.25
C ASN A 54 32.31 13.50 -4.06
N LEU A 55 32.71 12.24 -4.39
CA LEU A 55 31.88 11.07 -4.11
C LEU A 55 31.67 10.91 -2.60
N ASN A 56 30.46 10.54 -2.23
CA ASN A 56 30.07 10.29 -0.85
C ASN A 56 30.52 8.87 -0.43
N ASN A 57 31.71 8.75 0.12
CA ASN A 57 32.27 7.47 0.56
C ASN A 57 31.62 6.96 1.86
N ASN A 58 30.83 7.77 2.57
CA ASN A 58 30.24 7.38 3.85
C ASN A 58 29.03 6.43 3.72
N ILE A 59 28.56 6.21 2.48
CA ILE A 59 27.42 5.31 2.24
C ILE A 59 27.84 3.99 1.57
N PHE A 60 29.14 3.72 1.43
CA PHE A 60 29.64 2.46 0.87
C PHE A 60 29.18 1.27 1.70
N GLY A 61 28.75 0.20 1.02
CA GLY A 61 28.26 -1.02 1.65
C GLY A 61 26.80 -0.99 2.08
N THR A 62 26.10 0.15 1.94
CA THR A 62 24.69 0.27 2.28
C THR A 62 23.79 -0.21 1.15
N THR A 63 22.89 -1.14 1.45
CA THR A 63 21.84 -1.54 0.52
C THR A 63 20.75 -0.47 0.45
N MET A 64 20.40 -0.02 -0.74
CA MET A 64 19.34 0.95 -0.97
C MET A 64 18.01 0.24 -1.17
N TYR A 65 17.08 0.43 -0.24
CA TYR A 65 15.74 -0.13 -0.31
C TYR A 65 14.75 0.94 -0.80
N LEU A 66 14.23 0.77 -2.02
CA LEU A 66 13.26 1.68 -2.61
C LEU A 66 11.85 1.23 -2.26
N ILE A 67 11.09 2.07 -1.58
CA ILE A 67 9.66 1.83 -1.46
C ILE A 67 8.97 2.06 -2.81
N PRO A 68 7.75 1.55 -3.01
CA PRO A 68 7.11 1.57 -4.32
C PRO A 68 7.06 2.96 -4.96
N PHE A 69 7.48 3.04 -6.20
CA PHE A 69 7.59 4.27 -7.00
C PHE A 69 6.57 4.34 -8.15
N HIS A 70 5.53 3.52 -8.08
CA HIS A 70 4.42 3.52 -9.04
C HIS A 70 3.43 4.68 -8.79
N PRO A 71 2.60 5.06 -9.77
CA PRO A 71 1.43 5.87 -9.53
C PRO A 71 0.53 5.22 -8.47
N ARG A 72 -0.05 6.03 -7.57
CA ARG A 72 -0.71 5.52 -6.37
C ARG A 72 -2.04 6.21 -6.09
N GLU A 73 -2.95 5.49 -5.42
CA GLU A 73 -4.18 6.07 -4.88
C GLU A 73 -3.93 6.71 -3.52
N PHE A 74 -4.61 7.82 -3.26
CA PHE A 74 -4.65 8.50 -1.96
C PHE A 74 -3.28 8.77 -1.33
N GLY A 75 -2.24 8.91 -2.13
CA GLY A 75 -0.87 9.10 -1.63
C GLY A 75 -0.22 7.86 -0.99
N CYS A 76 -0.92 6.74 -0.91
CA CYS A 76 -0.40 5.50 -0.32
C CYS A 76 0.53 4.77 -1.29
N ALA A 77 1.81 4.64 -0.94
CA ALA A 77 2.81 3.97 -1.78
C ALA A 77 2.45 2.50 -2.09
N TYR A 78 1.69 1.86 -1.21
CA TYR A 78 1.31 0.45 -1.29
C TYR A 78 -0.05 0.21 -1.97
N LEU A 79 -0.62 1.23 -2.61
CA LEU A 79 -1.82 1.12 -3.45
C LEU A 79 -1.52 1.59 -4.88
N PRO A 80 -0.75 0.82 -5.67
CA PRO A 80 -0.40 1.21 -7.02
C PRO A 80 -1.63 1.22 -7.94
N THR A 81 -1.71 2.21 -8.82
CA THR A 81 -2.76 2.33 -9.83
C THR A 81 -2.32 1.87 -11.22
N ALA A 82 -1.02 1.71 -11.41
CA ALA A 82 -0.41 1.18 -12.62
C ALA A 82 0.92 0.52 -12.30
N SER A 83 1.39 -0.37 -13.16
CA SER A 83 2.72 -1.02 -13.07
C SER A 83 3.86 -0.14 -13.61
N ALA A 84 3.55 0.98 -14.25
CA ALA A 84 4.52 1.94 -14.76
C ALA A 84 5.23 2.71 -13.63
N VAL A 85 6.36 3.30 -13.93
CA VAL A 85 7.01 4.27 -13.04
C VAL A 85 6.16 5.53 -12.94
N SER A 86 6.06 6.12 -11.73
CA SER A 86 5.30 7.36 -11.54
C SER A 86 5.92 8.53 -12.32
N PRO A 87 5.15 9.18 -13.21
CA PRO A 87 5.65 10.36 -13.92
C PRO A 87 6.02 11.53 -13.00
N ALA A 88 5.54 11.53 -11.75
CA ALA A 88 5.88 12.51 -10.76
C ALA A 88 7.37 12.47 -10.36
N LEU A 89 8.04 11.33 -10.55
CA LEU A 89 9.46 11.11 -10.23
C LEU A 89 10.40 11.40 -11.40
N GLU A 90 9.85 11.76 -12.55
CA GLU A 90 10.59 12.09 -13.76
C GLU A 90 11.17 13.52 -13.69
N ASP A 91 12.43 13.66 -14.02
CA ASP A 91 13.03 14.97 -14.31
C ASP A 91 12.76 15.36 -15.76
N LYS A 92 11.84 16.31 -15.95
CA LYS A 92 11.42 16.78 -17.27
C LYS A 92 12.57 17.43 -18.06
N ASN A 93 13.51 18.09 -17.38
CA ASN A 93 14.65 18.71 -18.05
C ASN A 93 15.57 17.65 -18.69
N ILE A 94 15.69 16.48 -18.04
CA ILE A 94 16.45 15.36 -18.61
C ILE A 94 15.69 14.79 -19.79
N THR A 95 14.40 14.55 -19.64
CA THR A 95 13.56 14.03 -20.73
C THR A 95 13.60 14.90 -21.97
N GLU A 96 13.46 16.21 -21.81
CA GLU A 96 13.49 17.17 -22.92
C GLU A 96 14.84 17.20 -23.66
N LYS A 97 15.95 17.02 -22.93
CA LYS A 97 17.30 17.07 -23.50
C LYS A 97 17.78 15.76 -24.09
N THR A 98 17.32 14.63 -23.56
CA THR A 98 17.88 13.30 -23.88
C THR A 98 16.85 12.33 -24.43
N GLY A 99 15.56 12.61 -24.31
CA GLY A 99 14.47 11.67 -24.60
C GLY A 99 14.28 10.59 -23.52
N CYS A 100 15.07 10.59 -22.43
CA CYS A 100 14.97 9.60 -21.36
C CYS A 100 13.81 9.90 -20.42
N GLY A 101 12.72 9.16 -20.50
CA GLY A 101 11.55 9.29 -19.65
C GLY A 101 11.73 8.63 -18.27
N ALA A 102 10.63 8.52 -17.52
CA ALA A 102 10.66 8.00 -16.15
C ALA A 102 11.26 6.59 -16.05
N ASP A 103 10.94 5.71 -16.99
CA ASP A 103 11.43 4.31 -17.01
C ASP A 103 12.95 4.23 -17.25
N GLU A 104 13.49 5.07 -18.12
CA GLU A 104 14.94 5.15 -18.37
C GLU A 104 15.65 5.79 -17.18
N GLN A 105 15.05 6.80 -16.57
CA GLN A 105 15.63 7.47 -15.41
C GLN A 105 15.71 6.55 -14.18
N VAL A 106 14.71 5.70 -13.92
CA VAL A 106 14.80 4.71 -12.83
C VAL A 106 15.86 3.65 -13.12
N LYS A 107 15.97 3.18 -14.36
CA LYS A 107 17.04 2.25 -14.76
C LYS A 107 18.42 2.87 -14.54
N LEU A 108 18.59 4.12 -14.96
CA LEU A 108 19.84 4.84 -14.75
C LEU A 108 20.15 5.02 -13.27
N PHE A 109 19.16 5.40 -12.46
CA PHE A 109 19.31 5.50 -11.02
C PHE A 109 19.82 4.18 -10.40
N ILE A 110 19.17 3.06 -10.73
CA ILE A 110 19.56 1.73 -10.22
C ILE A 110 20.98 1.37 -10.67
N GLN A 111 21.29 1.56 -11.95
CA GLN A 111 22.59 1.21 -12.49
C GLN A 111 23.72 2.04 -11.88
N MET A 112 23.53 3.35 -11.74
CA MET A 112 24.53 4.23 -11.14
C MET A 112 24.73 3.94 -9.65
N THR A 113 23.65 3.67 -8.93
CA THR A 113 23.70 3.27 -7.51
C THR A 113 24.49 1.96 -7.35
N GLN A 114 24.25 0.97 -8.21
CA GLN A 114 24.97 -0.30 -8.21
C GLN A 114 26.45 -0.13 -8.61
N LEU A 115 26.74 0.73 -9.58
CA LEU A 115 28.12 1.05 -9.96
C LEU A 115 28.90 1.72 -8.83
N ALA A 116 28.21 2.51 -8.00
CA ALA A 116 28.78 3.10 -6.78
C ALA A 116 28.98 2.09 -5.65
N GLY A 117 28.58 0.83 -5.83
CA GLY A 117 28.75 -0.24 -4.84
C GLY A 117 27.55 -0.47 -3.92
N HIS A 118 26.39 0.12 -4.23
CA HIS A 118 25.17 -0.03 -3.43
C HIS A 118 24.19 -0.98 -4.12
N PRO A 119 23.91 -2.17 -3.55
CA PRO A 119 22.79 -3.00 -4.00
C PRO A 119 21.47 -2.25 -3.89
N VAL A 120 20.57 -2.48 -4.83
CA VAL A 120 19.22 -1.87 -4.82
C VAL A 120 18.17 -2.96 -4.68
N ILE A 121 17.31 -2.80 -3.70
CA ILE A 121 16.12 -3.62 -3.48
C ILE A 121 14.91 -2.73 -3.69
N TYR A 122 13.83 -3.26 -4.24
CA TYR A 122 12.56 -2.55 -4.32
C TYR A 122 11.38 -3.50 -4.07
N ASP A 123 10.28 -2.96 -3.60
CA ASP A 123 9.07 -3.72 -3.35
C ASP A 123 8.35 -4.09 -4.64
N ILE A 124 8.00 -5.36 -4.76
CA ILE A 124 7.05 -5.84 -5.76
C ILE A 124 5.68 -5.93 -5.08
N LEU A 125 4.72 -5.17 -5.59
CA LEU A 125 3.36 -5.15 -5.05
C LEU A 125 2.45 -6.05 -5.88
N PRO A 126 2.02 -7.20 -5.33
CA PRO A 126 1.03 -8.06 -5.99
C PRO A 126 -0.40 -7.50 -5.87
N GLN A 127 -0.61 -6.52 -5.00
CA GLN A 127 -1.89 -5.85 -4.78
C GLN A 127 -1.96 -4.52 -5.54
N THR A 128 -3.17 -4.07 -5.80
CA THR A 128 -3.41 -2.82 -6.53
C THR A 128 -4.64 -2.11 -5.97
N GLY A 129 -4.77 -0.82 -6.26
CA GLY A 129 -5.97 -0.04 -5.94
C GLY A 129 -7.20 -0.58 -6.68
N ARG A 130 -8.37 -0.48 -6.04
CA ARG A 130 -9.64 -1.00 -6.58
C ARG A 130 -9.98 -0.50 -7.98
N PHE A 131 -9.67 0.77 -8.25
CA PHE A 131 -9.97 1.43 -9.52
C PHE A 131 -8.73 1.59 -10.41
N SER A 132 -7.70 0.79 -10.17
CA SER A 132 -6.47 0.88 -10.92
C SER A 132 -6.64 0.43 -12.37
N LYS A 133 -5.80 0.98 -13.25
CA LYS A 133 -5.72 0.51 -14.64
C LYS A 133 -5.37 -0.98 -14.73
N ILE A 134 -4.62 -1.50 -13.77
CA ILE A 134 -4.24 -2.92 -13.71
C ILE A 134 -5.50 -3.79 -13.60
N VAL A 135 -6.41 -3.44 -12.70
CA VAL A 135 -7.68 -4.15 -12.51
C VAL A 135 -8.58 -4.02 -13.73
N LEU A 136 -8.69 -2.80 -14.30
CA LEU A 136 -9.53 -2.55 -15.46
C LEU A 136 -9.06 -3.29 -16.72
N THR A 137 -7.75 -3.44 -16.88
CA THR A 137 -7.18 -4.15 -18.05
C THR A 137 -7.08 -5.66 -17.87
N ASN A 138 -7.14 -6.15 -16.62
CA ASN A 138 -7.02 -7.57 -16.28
C ASN A 138 -8.07 -7.97 -15.25
N PRO A 139 -9.38 -7.82 -15.55
CA PRO A 139 -10.45 -8.07 -14.59
C PRO A 139 -10.47 -9.52 -14.11
N ASP A 140 -10.07 -10.48 -14.94
CA ASP A 140 -10.04 -11.90 -14.61
C ASP A 140 -8.93 -12.26 -13.58
N CYS A 141 -7.93 -11.40 -13.43
CA CYS A 141 -6.88 -11.56 -12.42
C CYS A 141 -7.25 -10.93 -11.08
N ALA A 142 -8.35 -10.18 -11.01
CA ALA A 142 -8.80 -9.51 -9.80
C ALA A 142 -9.86 -10.35 -9.08
N ARG A 143 -9.77 -10.38 -7.74
CA ARG A 143 -10.83 -10.98 -6.93
C ARG A 143 -11.95 -9.95 -6.75
N TRP A 144 -13.10 -10.24 -7.31
CA TRP A 144 -14.31 -9.43 -7.13
C TRP A 144 -15.15 -10.00 -5.98
N PHE A 145 -15.64 -9.11 -5.13
CA PHE A 145 -16.60 -9.49 -4.10
C PHE A 145 -18.00 -9.43 -4.66
N ASP A 146 -18.76 -10.51 -4.50
CA ASP A 146 -20.21 -10.45 -4.67
C ASP A 146 -20.80 -9.71 -3.47
N THR A 147 -21.13 -8.43 -3.68
CA THR A 147 -21.67 -7.56 -2.64
C THR A 147 -22.99 -8.10 -2.10
N ASN A 148 -23.83 -8.72 -2.94
CA ASN A 148 -25.11 -9.29 -2.51
C ASN A 148 -24.90 -10.51 -1.63
N ALA A 149 -23.97 -11.39 -2.01
CA ALA A 149 -23.60 -12.55 -1.18
C ALA A 149 -23.02 -12.10 0.16
N LEU A 150 -22.15 -11.08 0.17
CA LEU A 150 -21.59 -10.52 1.40
C LEU A 150 -22.66 -9.91 2.31
N ILE A 151 -23.58 -9.10 1.77
CA ILE A 151 -24.70 -8.52 2.52
C ILE A 151 -25.60 -9.63 3.08
N SER A 152 -25.87 -10.66 2.30
CA SER A 152 -26.66 -11.82 2.75
C SER A 152 -25.99 -12.54 3.92
N GLU A 153 -24.70 -12.76 3.85
CA GLU A 153 -23.95 -13.42 4.90
C GLU A 153 -23.88 -12.56 6.18
N LEU A 154 -23.55 -11.28 6.06
CA LEU A 154 -23.57 -10.35 7.18
C LEU A 154 -24.95 -10.27 7.83
N THR A 155 -26.04 -10.32 7.05
CA THR A 155 -27.40 -10.30 7.57
C THR A 155 -27.71 -11.51 8.44
N LYS A 156 -27.22 -12.69 8.12
CA LYS A 156 -27.34 -13.90 8.97
C LYS A 156 -26.61 -13.72 10.30
N HIS A 157 -25.39 -13.20 10.26
CA HIS A 157 -24.59 -12.98 11.46
C HIS A 157 -25.16 -11.91 12.39
N VAL A 158 -25.97 -10.96 11.89
CA VAL A 158 -26.70 -10.01 12.74
C VAL A 158 -27.66 -10.73 13.68
N ASP A 159 -28.41 -11.70 13.17
CA ASP A 159 -29.37 -12.48 13.99
C ASP A 159 -28.63 -13.34 15.03
N GLU A 160 -27.49 -13.92 14.65
CA GLU A 160 -26.66 -14.69 15.57
C GLU A 160 -26.04 -13.80 16.67
N ALA A 161 -25.60 -12.59 16.33
CA ALA A 161 -25.09 -11.63 17.29
C ALA A 161 -26.17 -11.16 18.26
N ALA A 162 -27.34 -10.82 17.74
CA ALA A 162 -28.49 -10.44 18.57
C ALA A 162 -28.91 -11.59 19.52
N ALA A 163 -28.91 -12.83 19.04
CA ALA A 163 -29.23 -14.00 19.87
C ALA A 163 -28.28 -14.18 21.07
N LYS A 164 -27.01 -13.72 20.97
CA LYS A 164 -26.05 -13.73 22.09
C LYS A 164 -26.37 -12.70 23.17
N LEU A 165 -27.18 -11.69 22.85
CA LEU A 165 -27.56 -10.61 23.75
C LEU A 165 -28.92 -10.81 24.43
N LYS A 166 -29.60 -11.96 24.20
CA LYS A 166 -30.94 -12.26 24.69
C LYS A 166 -31.09 -12.23 26.21
N ASP A 167 -30.01 -12.48 26.95
CA ASP A 167 -30.02 -12.46 28.42
C ASP A 167 -29.88 -11.04 28.97
N LYS A 168 -29.51 -10.07 28.12
CA LYS A 168 -29.27 -8.68 28.50
C LYS A 168 -30.39 -7.73 28.05
N TYR A 169 -31.03 -8.01 26.94
CA TYR A 169 -32.04 -7.14 26.32
C TYR A 169 -33.34 -7.92 26.01
N SER A 170 -34.45 -7.17 25.93
CA SER A 170 -35.71 -7.78 25.53
C SER A 170 -35.69 -8.26 24.09
N LYS A 171 -36.50 -9.26 23.78
CA LYS A 171 -36.63 -9.77 22.41
C LYS A 171 -37.08 -8.67 21.44
N ASP A 172 -38.05 -7.83 21.86
CA ASP A 172 -38.59 -6.77 21.01
C ASP A 172 -37.50 -5.73 20.66
N ASP A 173 -36.68 -5.33 21.62
CA ASP A 173 -35.56 -4.40 21.38
C ASP A 173 -34.52 -5.00 20.43
N LEU A 174 -34.19 -6.29 20.62
CA LEU A 174 -33.23 -6.98 19.73
C LEU A 174 -33.77 -7.12 18.32
N ASP A 175 -35.05 -7.43 18.14
CA ASP A 175 -35.69 -7.53 16.83
C ASP A 175 -35.72 -6.16 16.11
N ILE A 176 -36.04 -5.08 16.83
CA ILE A 176 -36.01 -3.71 16.30
C ILE A 176 -34.58 -3.34 15.85
N VAL A 177 -33.60 -3.48 16.74
CA VAL A 177 -32.22 -3.04 16.45
C VAL A 177 -31.57 -3.92 15.39
N SER A 178 -31.83 -5.22 15.37
CA SER A 178 -31.39 -6.12 14.30
C SER A 178 -31.95 -5.68 12.94
N GLY A 179 -33.24 -5.31 12.90
CA GLY A 179 -33.85 -4.78 11.69
C GLY A 179 -33.19 -3.48 11.21
N ILE A 180 -32.84 -2.59 12.13
CA ILE A 180 -32.12 -1.35 11.84
C ILE A 180 -30.70 -1.66 11.33
N TYR A 181 -29.99 -2.55 12.00
CA TYR A 181 -28.63 -2.95 11.59
C TYR A 181 -28.60 -3.57 10.18
N LYS A 182 -29.58 -4.41 9.86
CA LYS A 182 -29.73 -4.99 8.51
C LYS A 182 -29.97 -3.93 7.43
N LYS A 183 -30.69 -2.86 7.73
CA LYS A 183 -30.83 -1.69 6.84
C LYS A 183 -29.49 -0.99 6.66
N ALA A 184 -28.75 -0.74 7.75
CA ALA A 184 -27.44 -0.11 7.70
C ALA A 184 -26.46 -0.90 6.84
N VAL A 185 -26.40 -2.24 6.98
CA VAL A 185 -25.57 -3.12 6.16
C VAL A 185 -25.88 -3.01 4.67
N LYS A 186 -27.16 -2.79 4.31
CA LYS A 186 -27.60 -2.58 2.93
C LYS A 186 -27.37 -1.16 2.42
N GLY A 187 -26.91 -0.24 3.28
CA GLY A 187 -26.78 1.17 2.95
C GLY A 187 -28.10 1.93 2.90
N GLU A 188 -29.17 1.38 3.50
CA GLU A 188 -30.47 2.01 3.60
C GLU A 188 -30.50 3.01 4.78
N SER A 189 -31.28 4.09 4.64
CA SER A 189 -31.49 5.05 5.73
C SER A 189 -32.36 4.46 6.84
N TYR A 190 -32.02 4.72 8.09
CA TYR A 190 -32.74 4.16 9.25
C TYR A 190 -33.09 5.19 10.35
N GLY A 191 -32.83 6.46 10.12
CA GLY A 191 -33.18 7.53 11.09
C GLY A 191 -32.31 7.54 12.36
N ASP A 192 -32.68 8.43 13.30
CA ASP A 192 -31.96 8.59 14.56
C ASP A 192 -32.33 7.48 15.56
N LEU A 193 -31.33 6.98 16.28
CA LEU A 193 -31.51 5.98 17.32
C LEU A 193 -31.62 6.64 18.69
N THR A 194 -32.48 6.10 19.55
CA THR A 194 -32.46 6.45 20.96
C THR A 194 -31.15 5.95 21.60
N GLU A 195 -30.73 6.54 22.71
CA GLU A 195 -29.53 6.13 23.43
C GLU A 195 -29.54 4.62 23.76
N HIS A 196 -30.70 4.09 24.15
CA HIS A 196 -30.91 2.68 24.43
C HIS A 196 -30.64 1.82 23.18
N TYR A 197 -31.23 2.14 22.03
CA TYR A 197 -31.03 1.42 20.79
C TYR A 197 -29.62 1.58 20.22
N GLN A 198 -29.02 2.73 20.40
CA GLN A 198 -27.63 2.96 20.01
C GLN A 198 -26.67 2.05 20.80
N THR A 199 -26.94 1.83 22.08
CA THR A 199 -26.15 0.91 22.91
C THR A 199 -26.23 -0.51 22.37
N ILE A 200 -27.45 -1.01 22.10
CA ILE A 200 -27.64 -2.36 21.54
C ILE A 200 -26.99 -2.49 20.14
N PHE A 201 -27.14 -1.44 19.31
CA PHE A 201 -26.53 -1.40 17.97
C PHE A 201 -25.01 -1.53 18.04
N ASN A 202 -24.38 -0.80 18.95
CA ASN A 202 -22.92 -0.85 19.13
C ASN A 202 -22.47 -2.23 19.66
N GLU A 203 -23.22 -2.87 20.53
CA GLU A 203 -22.89 -4.22 21.02
C GLU A 203 -23.01 -5.29 19.90
N ILE A 204 -24.03 -5.19 19.05
CA ILE A 204 -24.14 -6.03 17.85
C ILE A 204 -22.94 -5.79 16.93
N ASP A 205 -22.57 -4.53 16.71
CA ASP A 205 -21.44 -4.15 15.87
C ASP A 205 -20.11 -4.73 16.38
N GLU A 206 -19.84 -4.68 17.68
CA GLU A 206 -18.65 -5.27 18.28
C GLU A 206 -18.61 -6.80 18.14
N LEU A 207 -19.74 -7.47 18.29
CA LEU A 207 -19.83 -8.92 18.08
C LEU A 207 -19.57 -9.29 16.61
N LEU A 208 -20.05 -8.48 15.67
CA LEU A 208 -19.86 -8.69 14.25
C LEU A 208 -18.42 -8.41 13.81
N LYS A 209 -17.76 -7.38 14.36
CA LYS A 209 -16.34 -7.12 14.13
C LYS A 209 -15.48 -8.33 14.52
N ALA A 210 -15.77 -8.96 15.65
CA ALA A 210 -15.06 -10.15 16.08
C ALA A 210 -15.22 -11.32 15.10
N VAL A 211 -16.41 -11.49 14.49
CA VAL A 211 -16.69 -12.54 13.50
C VAL A 211 -16.04 -12.20 12.16
N SER A 212 -16.18 -10.97 11.68
CA SER A 212 -15.61 -10.56 10.38
C SER A 212 -14.08 -10.63 10.39
N TYR A 213 -13.43 -10.34 11.52
CA TYR A 213 -11.97 -10.44 11.65
C TYR A 213 -11.49 -11.91 11.54
N THR A 214 -12.29 -12.85 12.06
CA THR A 214 -11.97 -14.29 11.98
C THR A 214 -12.19 -14.84 10.56
N HIS A 215 -13.25 -14.40 9.87
CA HIS A 215 -13.54 -14.81 8.50
C HIS A 215 -12.58 -14.19 7.48
N LEU A 216 -12.20 -12.93 7.62
CA LEU A 216 -11.21 -12.29 6.75
C LEU A 216 -9.83 -12.96 6.90
N ARG A 217 -9.39 -13.31 8.11
CA ARG A 217 -8.16 -14.08 8.34
C ARG A 217 -8.23 -15.49 7.76
N ALA A 218 -9.35 -16.19 7.87
CA ALA A 218 -9.51 -17.52 7.31
C ALA A 218 -9.44 -17.50 5.76
N HIS A 219 -9.90 -16.43 5.13
CA HIS A 219 -9.75 -16.22 3.68
C HIS A 219 -8.34 -15.83 3.28
N GLU A 220 -7.62 -15.05 4.09
CA GLU A 220 -6.21 -14.72 3.82
C GLU A 220 -5.29 -15.94 3.95
N THR A 221 -5.53 -16.82 4.91
CA THR A 221 -4.73 -18.06 5.09
C THR A 221 -4.99 -19.12 4.03
N SER A 222 -6.14 -19.11 3.36
CA SER A 222 -6.43 -20.04 2.24
C SER A 222 -5.75 -19.62 0.91
N LEU A 223 -5.10 -18.45 0.87
CA LEU A 223 -4.35 -17.95 -0.29
C LEU A 223 -2.86 -18.31 -0.26
N HIS A 224 -2.38 -18.99 0.78
CA HIS A 224 -0.99 -19.39 0.96
C HIS A 224 -0.74 -20.91 0.81
N LEU A 225 -1.68 -21.64 0.18
CA LEU A 225 -1.51 -23.06 -0.17
C LEU A 225 -1.53 -23.25 -1.68
#